data_cd772a9400520defc1de2d6fe90bb7e5
#
_entry.id   cd772a9400520defc1de2d6fe90bb7e5
#
_cell.length_a   1.000
_cell.length_b   1.000
_cell.length_c   1.000
_cell.angle_alpha   90.00
_cell.angle_beta   90.00
_cell.angle_gamma   90.00
#
_symmetry.space_group_name_H-M   'P 1'
#
loop_
_entity.id
_entity.type
_entity.pdbx_description
1 polymer ?
#
loop_
_entity_poly.entity_id
_entity_poly.type
_entity_poly.pdbx_seq_one_letter_code
_entity_poly.pdbx_strand_id
1 'polypeptide(L)'
;MTLLGGAFTFRDDAVVALTGSDFDATLDGVKVAPWTSVAVRAGATLRVGSTRSGARCYLCAHGGIEVRKFLGSASTHVMTGLGGLDGRALRKDDELVIGAATESFRKRTVVRRVLERLAPRKVLRVTSGEQSEWFPESARRMLYEGAYRVLEQSNRMGIRLDGAPILGDVSGDMITEGVALGAIQVPAGGLPIILFVEQQTTGGYPKIANVVSADAASLGQLRPRDDVRFELIDLEAARDLWIEQERLVTARETILE
;
A
#
# COMPACT_ATOMS: atom_id res chain seq x y z
N MET A 1 9.32 -4.19 -1.18
CA MET A 1 10.06 -3.58 -2.32
C MET A 1 9.14 -2.61 -3.04
N THR A 2 9.65 -1.49 -3.53
CA THR A 2 8.86 -0.47 -4.24
C THR A 2 9.50 -0.22 -5.60
N LEU A 3 8.76 -0.37 -6.68
CA LEU A 3 9.10 -0.22 -8.10
C LEU A 3 10.22 -1.15 -8.61
N LEU A 4 11.22 -1.42 -7.81
CA LEU A 4 12.35 -2.30 -8.12
C LEU A 4 12.60 -3.25 -6.95
N GLY A 5 12.87 -4.51 -7.25
CA GLY A 5 13.24 -5.54 -6.29
C GLY A 5 14.74 -5.65 -6.08
N GLY A 6 15.20 -6.87 -5.85
CA GLY A 6 16.60 -7.20 -5.60
C GLY A 6 16.87 -8.69 -5.81
N ALA A 7 18.08 -9.12 -5.50
CA ALA A 7 18.46 -10.52 -5.51
C ALA A 7 18.70 -11.00 -4.07
N PHE A 8 18.15 -12.17 -3.74
CA PHE A 8 18.22 -12.79 -2.42
C PHE A 8 18.78 -14.20 -2.59
N THR A 9 19.96 -14.46 -2.06
CA THR A 9 20.56 -15.80 -2.05
C THR A 9 20.29 -16.46 -0.70
N PHE A 10 19.75 -17.65 -0.73
CA PHE A 10 19.37 -18.40 0.48
C PHE A 10 20.55 -19.26 0.94
N ARG A 11 20.93 -19.17 2.21
CA ARG A 11 21.97 -20.02 2.80
C ARG A 11 21.43 -21.37 3.24
N ASP A 12 20.15 -21.41 3.61
CA ASP A 12 19.43 -22.57 4.08
C ASP A 12 18.15 -22.79 3.26
N ASP A 13 17.57 -24.01 3.38
CA ASP A 13 16.26 -24.29 2.81
C ASP A 13 15.21 -23.36 3.42
N ALA A 14 14.34 -22.81 2.60
CA ALA A 14 13.32 -21.87 3.04
C ALA A 14 12.01 -22.07 2.26
N VAL A 15 10.94 -21.47 2.76
CA VAL A 15 9.68 -21.34 2.03
C VAL A 15 9.34 -19.87 1.96
N VAL A 16 9.07 -19.37 0.76
CA VAL A 16 8.77 -17.98 0.52
C VAL A 16 7.53 -17.80 -0.37
N ALA A 17 6.97 -16.61 -0.35
CA ALA A 17 5.95 -16.18 -1.30
C ALA A 17 6.18 -14.71 -1.68
N LEU A 18 5.85 -14.36 -2.91
CA LEU A 18 5.79 -12.97 -3.36
C LEU A 18 4.32 -12.55 -3.46
N THR A 19 3.99 -11.40 -2.87
CA THR A 19 2.63 -10.84 -2.89
C THR A 19 2.66 -9.37 -3.29
N GLY A 20 1.49 -8.79 -3.54
CA GLY A 20 1.39 -7.44 -4.10
C GLY A 20 1.45 -7.46 -5.62
N SER A 21 2.18 -6.54 -6.23
CA SER A 21 2.33 -6.44 -7.68
C SER A 21 3.31 -7.45 -8.25
N ASP A 22 3.15 -7.79 -9.54
CA ASP A 22 4.08 -8.65 -10.27
C ASP A 22 5.38 -7.88 -10.59
N PHE A 23 6.49 -8.41 -10.11
CA PHE A 23 7.85 -7.91 -10.33
C PHE A 23 8.68 -8.85 -11.19
N ASP A 24 8.04 -9.72 -11.97
CA ASP A 24 8.70 -10.65 -12.87
C ASP A 24 9.82 -11.46 -12.20
N ALA A 25 9.49 -12.06 -11.06
CA ALA A 25 10.46 -12.75 -10.24
C ALA A 25 10.84 -14.13 -10.80
N THR A 26 12.11 -14.49 -10.60
CA THR A 26 12.65 -15.81 -10.95
C THR A 26 13.43 -16.42 -9.79
N LEU A 27 13.33 -17.72 -9.63
CA LEU A 27 14.18 -18.54 -8.76
C LEU A 27 15.10 -19.37 -9.63
N ASP A 28 16.40 -19.12 -9.58
CA ASP A 28 17.43 -19.75 -10.45
C ASP A 28 17.04 -19.71 -11.95
N GLY A 29 16.44 -18.59 -12.39
CA GLY A 29 16.01 -18.38 -13.77
C GLY A 29 14.61 -18.92 -14.10
N VAL A 30 13.98 -19.68 -13.22
CA VAL A 30 12.61 -20.19 -13.40
C VAL A 30 11.60 -19.17 -12.82
N LYS A 31 10.57 -18.84 -13.59
CA LYS A 31 9.55 -17.87 -13.17
C LYS A 31 8.81 -18.32 -11.92
N VAL A 32 8.70 -17.42 -10.95
CA VAL A 32 7.93 -17.62 -9.70
C VAL A 32 6.54 -17.01 -9.85
N ALA A 33 5.52 -17.83 -9.62
CA ALA A 33 4.14 -17.34 -9.62
C ALA A 33 3.90 -16.46 -8.38
N PRO A 34 3.41 -15.22 -8.53
CA PRO A 34 3.03 -14.41 -7.39
C PRO A 34 1.85 -15.05 -6.62
N TRP A 35 1.69 -14.69 -5.35
CA TRP A 35 0.63 -15.17 -4.46
C TRP A 35 0.61 -16.69 -4.26
N THR A 36 1.75 -17.33 -4.50
CA THR A 36 1.94 -18.78 -4.32
C THR A 36 3.21 -19.01 -3.51
N SER A 37 3.12 -19.88 -2.51
CA SER A 37 4.30 -20.29 -1.74
C SER A 37 5.18 -21.24 -2.54
N VAL A 38 6.49 -21.07 -2.44
CA VAL A 38 7.50 -21.87 -3.13
C VAL A 38 8.59 -22.29 -2.15
N ALA A 39 8.99 -23.56 -2.23
CA ALA A 39 10.17 -24.06 -1.50
C ALA A 39 11.44 -23.62 -2.23
N VAL A 40 12.39 -23.11 -1.48
CA VAL A 40 13.69 -22.65 -1.96
C VAL A 40 14.78 -23.49 -1.33
N ARG A 41 15.73 -23.99 -2.09
CA ARG A 41 16.87 -24.74 -1.59
C ARG A 41 18.02 -23.83 -1.19
N ALA A 42 18.84 -24.31 -0.25
CA ALA A 42 20.10 -23.67 0.07
C ALA A 42 20.95 -23.46 -1.20
N GLY A 43 21.56 -22.29 -1.35
CA GLY A 43 22.31 -21.86 -2.52
C GLY A 43 21.50 -21.24 -3.64
N ALA A 44 20.16 -21.39 -3.66
CA ALA A 44 19.32 -20.81 -4.70
C ALA A 44 19.23 -19.28 -4.59
N THR A 45 19.00 -18.62 -5.72
CA THR A 45 18.87 -17.16 -5.81
C THR A 45 17.52 -16.76 -6.38
N LEU A 46 16.72 -16.08 -5.54
CA LEU A 46 15.50 -15.39 -5.94
C LEU A 46 15.85 -14.00 -6.47
N ARG A 47 15.56 -13.75 -7.75
CA ARG A 47 15.68 -12.42 -8.37
C ARG A 47 14.30 -11.82 -8.51
N VAL A 48 14.11 -10.64 -7.95
CA VAL A 48 12.87 -9.85 -8.06
C VAL A 48 13.21 -8.65 -8.92
N GLY A 49 12.57 -8.52 -10.06
CA GLY A 49 12.85 -7.50 -11.07
C GLY A 49 12.22 -6.15 -10.79
N SER A 50 11.87 -5.42 -11.83
CA SER A 50 11.07 -4.20 -11.76
C SER A 50 9.58 -4.53 -11.85
N THR A 51 8.74 -3.63 -11.30
CA THR A 51 7.29 -3.80 -11.38
C THR A 51 6.79 -3.72 -12.82
N ARG A 52 5.87 -4.60 -13.17
CA ARG A 52 5.11 -4.55 -14.43
C ARG A 52 3.85 -3.71 -14.30
N SER A 53 3.20 -3.77 -13.13
CA SER A 53 1.99 -3.00 -12.80
C SER A 53 1.91 -2.82 -11.29
N GLY A 54 1.40 -1.68 -10.83
CA GLY A 54 1.40 -1.32 -9.41
C GLY A 54 2.81 -0.97 -8.90
N ALA A 55 2.93 -0.70 -7.61
CA ALA A 55 4.13 -0.10 -7.03
C ALA A 55 4.90 -1.03 -6.08
N ARG A 56 4.22 -1.93 -5.39
CA ARG A 56 4.79 -2.63 -4.21
C ARG A 56 4.65 -4.13 -4.29
N CYS A 57 5.75 -4.81 -3.99
CA CYS A 57 5.83 -6.25 -3.84
C CYS A 57 6.41 -6.59 -2.46
N TYR A 58 5.89 -7.64 -1.84
CA TYR A 58 6.32 -8.14 -0.55
C TYR A 58 6.91 -9.54 -0.70
N LEU A 59 8.11 -9.73 -0.18
CA LEU A 59 8.71 -11.06 0.02
C LEU A 59 8.32 -11.53 1.42
N CYS A 60 7.52 -12.57 1.49
CA CYS A 60 7.11 -13.24 2.72
C CYS A 60 7.97 -14.50 2.91
N ALA A 61 8.50 -14.72 4.09
CA ALA A 61 9.21 -15.93 4.46
C ALA A 61 8.45 -16.70 5.53
N HIS A 62 8.35 -18.01 5.40
CA HIS A 62 7.75 -18.89 6.41
C HIS A 62 8.63 -18.90 7.67
N GLY A 63 8.08 -18.60 8.83
CA GLY A 63 8.80 -18.32 10.06
C GLY A 63 9.00 -16.82 10.33
N GLY A 64 8.78 -15.96 9.30
CA GLY A 64 8.96 -14.50 9.40
C GLY A 64 10.42 -14.08 9.30
N ILE A 65 10.67 -12.79 9.30
CA ILE A 65 12.02 -12.22 9.36
C ILE A 65 12.32 -11.82 10.81
N GLU A 66 13.40 -12.36 11.36
CA GLU A 66 13.83 -12.04 12.71
C GLU A 66 14.56 -10.71 12.74
N VAL A 67 13.99 -9.75 13.46
CA VAL A 67 14.61 -8.47 13.74
C VAL A 67 14.26 -8.04 15.17
N ARG A 68 15.09 -7.17 15.74
CA ARG A 68 14.77 -6.57 17.05
C ARG A 68 13.49 -5.75 16.93
N LYS A 69 12.47 -6.13 17.68
CA LYS A 69 11.21 -5.39 17.73
C LYS A 69 11.39 -4.05 18.46
N PHE A 70 10.83 -2.98 17.90
CA PHE A 70 10.70 -1.68 18.52
C PHE A 70 9.21 -1.44 18.84
N LEU A 71 8.87 -1.19 20.10
CA LEU A 71 7.49 -1.06 20.60
C LEU A 71 6.57 -2.22 20.14
N GLY A 72 7.11 -3.46 20.11
CA GLY A 72 6.37 -4.65 19.68
C GLY A 72 6.30 -4.86 18.16
N SER A 73 6.75 -3.90 17.34
CA SER A 73 6.74 -3.96 15.88
C SER A 73 8.09 -4.41 15.29
N ALA A 74 8.05 -5.26 14.26
CA ALA A 74 9.21 -5.63 13.44
C ALA A 74 9.43 -4.69 12.23
N SER A 75 8.53 -3.71 12.02
CA SER A 75 8.62 -2.77 10.90
C SER A 75 9.77 -1.79 11.04
N THR A 76 10.31 -1.35 9.90
CA THR A 76 11.29 -0.26 9.83
C THR A 76 10.58 1.05 9.56
N HIS A 77 10.77 2.05 10.42
CA HIS A 77 10.40 3.43 10.15
C HIS A 77 11.62 4.20 9.66
N VAL A 78 11.80 4.23 8.33
CA VAL A 78 13.03 4.72 7.68
C VAL A 78 13.31 6.19 7.99
N MET A 79 12.27 7.02 8.13
CA MET A 79 12.44 8.47 8.39
C MET A 79 13.09 8.77 9.74
N THR A 80 12.80 7.97 10.77
CA THR A 80 13.38 8.16 12.12
C THR A 80 14.49 7.17 12.43
N GLY A 81 14.83 6.26 11.51
CA GLY A 81 15.86 5.25 11.72
C GLY A 81 15.50 4.21 12.80
N LEU A 82 14.22 3.90 13.01
CA LEU A 82 13.75 2.99 14.07
C LEU A 82 13.27 1.64 13.52
N GLY A 83 13.48 0.60 14.30
CA GLY A 83 12.98 -0.76 14.05
C GLY A 83 13.65 -1.48 12.87
N GLY A 84 13.13 -2.66 12.53
CA GLY A 84 13.62 -3.50 11.43
C GLY A 84 15.11 -3.83 11.52
N LEU A 85 15.78 -3.94 10.37
CA LEU A 85 17.22 -4.12 10.29
C LEU A 85 17.89 -2.73 10.31
N ASP A 86 18.51 -2.38 11.45
CA ASP A 86 19.25 -1.13 11.68
C ASP A 86 18.49 0.17 11.36
N GLY A 87 17.17 0.16 11.40
CA GLY A 87 16.34 1.34 11.12
C GLY A 87 16.43 1.90 9.69
N ARG A 88 16.91 1.15 8.74
CA ARG A 88 17.19 1.60 7.36
C ARG A 88 16.65 0.65 6.29
N ALA A 89 16.62 1.09 5.06
CA ALA A 89 16.38 0.22 3.92
C ALA A 89 17.50 -0.83 3.77
N LEU A 90 17.15 -2.01 3.25
CA LEU A 90 18.10 -3.07 2.95
C LEU A 90 19.13 -2.60 1.91
N ARG A 91 20.36 -3.08 2.07
CA ARG A 91 21.49 -2.84 1.18
C ARG A 91 22.03 -4.16 0.66
N LYS A 92 22.88 -4.08 -0.36
CA LYS A 92 23.66 -5.21 -0.80
C LYS A 92 24.47 -5.78 0.38
N ASP A 93 24.55 -7.10 0.44
CA ASP A 93 25.27 -7.89 1.46
C ASP A 93 24.63 -7.86 2.86
N ASP A 94 23.44 -7.29 3.04
CA ASP A 94 22.66 -7.48 4.26
C ASP A 94 22.22 -8.93 4.41
N GLU A 95 22.29 -9.44 5.64
CA GLU A 95 21.83 -10.78 6.01
C GLU A 95 20.52 -10.67 6.77
N LEU A 96 19.53 -11.47 6.35
CA LEU A 96 18.24 -11.57 7.02
C LEU A 96 18.08 -12.98 7.60
N VAL A 97 17.80 -13.06 8.87
CA VAL A 97 17.50 -14.33 9.54
C VAL A 97 16.01 -14.63 9.37
N ILE A 98 15.71 -15.83 8.88
CA ILE A 98 14.35 -16.34 8.84
C ILE A 98 14.10 -17.14 10.12
N GLY A 99 13.03 -16.82 10.82
CA GLY A 99 12.65 -17.50 12.06
C GLY A 99 12.23 -18.95 11.84
N ALA A 100 12.19 -19.70 12.92
CA ALA A 100 11.76 -21.09 12.89
C ALA A 100 10.30 -21.20 12.43
N ALA A 101 10.05 -22.07 11.47
CA ALA A 101 8.70 -22.42 11.04
C ALA A 101 8.03 -23.36 12.06
N THR A 102 6.81 -23.06 12.46
CA THR A 102 6.05 -23.87 13.41
C THR A 102 5.29 -25.03 12.75
N GLU A 103 5.11 -24.99 11.43
CA GLU A 103 4.37 -25.97 10.66
C GLU A 103 5.19 -26.51 9.48
N SER A 104 4.89 -27.72 9.06
CA SER A 104 5.47 -28.31 7.85
C SER A 104 5.00 -27.55 6.61
N PHE A 105 5.88 -27.45 5.61
CA PHE A 105 5.54 -26.80 4.35
C PHE A 105 4.43 -27.53 3.60
N ARG A 106 3.43 -26.77 3.20
CA ARG A 106 2.45 -27.14 2.18
C ARG A 106 2.41 -26.03 1.14
N LYS A 107 2.33 -26.40 -0.12
CA LYS A 107 2.16 -25.40 -1.18
C LYS A 107 0.80 -24.73 -1.02
N ARG A 108 0.79 -23.40 -0.95
CA ARG A 108 -0.42 -22.61 -0.77
C ARG A 108 -0.50 -21.55 -1.85
N THR A 109 -1.71 -21.34 -2.39
CA THR A 109 -1.97 -20.32 -3.42
C THR A 109 -3.22 -19.55 -3.02
N VAL A 110 -3.17 -18.22 -3.11
CA VAL A 110 -4.35 -17.36 -2.85
C VAL A 110 -5.35 -17.53 -3.99
N VAL A 111 -6.63 -17.73 -3.65
CA VAL A 111 -7.69 -17.95 -4.64
C VAL A 111 -7.92 -16.71 -5.52
N ARG A 112 -8.28 -16.96 -6.77
CA ARG A 112 -8.45 -15.93 -7.79
C ARG A 112 -9.41 -14.81 -7.39
N ARG A 113 -10.55 -15.14 -6.76
CA ARG A 113 -11.56 -14.16 -6.32
C ARG A 113 -10.99 -13.11 -5.35
N VAL A 114 -10.02 -13.49 -4.49
CA VAL A 114 -9.32 -12.56 -3.59
C VAL A 114 -8.41 -11.63 -4.39
N LEU A 115 -7.66 -12.18 -5.35
CA LEU A 115 -6.78 -11.40 -6.21
C LEU A 115 -7.56 -10.38 -7.05
N GLU A 116 -8.72 -10.76 -7.58
CA GLU A 116 -9.62 -9.88 -8.31
C GLU A 116 -10.17 -8.76 -7.42
N ARG A 117 -10.51 -9.08 -6.16
CA ARG A 117 -10.98 -8.09 -5.17
C ARG A 117 -9.91 -7.08 -4.78
N LEU A 118 -8.66 -7.54 -4.63
CA LEU A 118 -7.51 -6.73 -4.25
C LEU A 118 -6.79 -6.10 -5.46
N ALA A 119 -7.27 -6.35 -6.68
CA ALA A 119 -6.68 -5.80 -7.89
C ALA A 119 -6.64 -4.26 -7.84
N PRO A 120 -5.49 -3.63 -8.16
CA PRO A 120 -5.35 -2.19 -8.09
C PRO A 120 -6.33 -1.47 -9.00
N ARG A 121 -7.02 -0.46 -8.45
CA ARG A 121 -7.98 0.39 -9.15
C ARG A 121 -7.37 1.78 -9.37
N LYS A 122 -7.72 2.41 -10.49
CA LYS A 122 -7.38 3.81 -10.78
C LYS A 122 -8.55 4.78 -10.50
N VAL A 123 -9.74 4.24 -10.33
CA VAL A 123 -10.88 4.96 -9.79
C VAL A 123 -11.02 4.56 -8.32
N LEU A 124 -10.70 5.48 -7.43
CA LEU A 124 -10.76 5.28 -5.99
C LEU A 124 -12.10 5.77 -5.47
N ARG A 125 -12.78 4.91 -4.72
CA ARG A 125 -14.04 5.30 -4.08
C ARG A 125 -13.73 6.13 -2.84
N VAL A 126 -14.50 7.18 -2.64
CA VAL A 126 -14.32 8.11 -1.53
C VAL A 126 -15.66 8.43 -0.87
N THR A 127 -15.62 8.77 0.40
CA THR A 127 -16.72 9.43 1.12
C THR A 127 -16.43 10.92 1.26
N SER A 128 -17.44 11.74 1.55
CA SER A 128 -17.23 13.14 1.90
C SER A 128 -16.28 13.26 3.09
N GLY A 129 -15.38 14.22 3.02
CA GLY A 129 -14.47 14.55 4.13
C GLY A 129 -15.15 15.49 5.14
N GLU A 130 -14.52 15.62 6.30
CA GLU A 130 -15.06 16.38 7.44
C GLU A 130 -15.21 17.87 7.14
N GLN A 131 -14.40 18.42 6.24
CA GLN A 131 -14.50 19.81 5.80
C GLN A 131 -14.98 19.94 4.35
N SER A 132 -15.66 18.91 3.81
CA SER A 132 -16.18 18.94 2.44
C SER A 132 -17.04 20.18 2.17
N GLU A 133 -17.85 20.60 3.15
CA GLU A 133 -18.73 21.78 3.04
C GLU A 133 -17.99 23.13 2.99
N TRP A 134 -16.69 23.17 3.33
CA TRP A 134 -15.87 24.38 3.19
C TRP A 134 -15.50 24.65 1.72
N PHE A 135 -15.70 23.68 0.85
CA PHE A 135 -15.45 23.79 -0.57
C PHE A 135 -16.76 24.07 -1.32
N PRO A 136 -16.80 25.05 -2.22
CA PRO A 136 -17.97 25.28 -3.05
C PRO A 136 -18.29 24.05 -3.90
N GLU A 137 -19.55 23.87 -4.28
CA GLU A 137 -20.00 22.72 -5.05
C GLU A 137 -19.19 22.49 -6.33
N SER A 138 -18.80 23.57 -7.01
CA SER A 138 -17.95 23.52 -8.20
C SER A 138 -16.59 22.89 -7.92
N ALA A 139 -15.96 23.19 -6.78
CA ALA A 139 -14.68 22.61 -6.38
C ALA A 139 -14.82 21.13 -5.99
N ARG A 140 -15.91 20.78 -5.29
CA ARG A 140 -16.23 19.37 -4.97
C ARG A 140 -16.45 18.56 -6.24
N ARG A 141 -17.22 19.08 -7.20
CA ARG A 141 -17.40 18.42 -8.51
C ARG A 141 -16.09 18.25 -9.27
N MET A 142 -15.21 19.24 -9.22
CA MET A 142 -13.89 19.17 -9.85
C MET A 142 -13.07 17.98 -9.33
N LEU A 143 -13.15 17.66 -8.03
CA LEU A 143 -12.52 16.46 -7.47
C LEU A 143 -13.05 15.17 -8.10
N TYR A 144 -14.36 15.04 -8.25
CA TYR A 144 -15.01 13.79 -8.68
C TYR A 144 -15.05 13.61 -10.21
N GLU A 145 -15.14 14.70 -10.96
CA GLU A 145 -15.17 14.68 -12.44
C GLU A 145 -13.76 14.74 -13.05
N GLY A 146 -12.78 15.25 -12.28
CA GLY A 146 -11.41 15.44 -12.72
C GLY A 146 -10.60 14.15 -12.79
N ALA A 147 -9.48 14.24 -13.48
CA ALA A 147 -8.40 13.25 -13.41
C ALA A 147 -7.17 13.92 -12.79
N TYR A 148 -6.52 13.20 -11.89
CA TYR A 148 -5.32 13.65 -11.21
C TYR A 148 -4.18 12.72 -11.50
N ARG A 149 -2.95 13.25 -11.50
CA ARG A 149 -1.73 12.48 -11.73
C ARG A 149 -0.89 12.40 -10.47
N VAL A 150 -0.43 11.21 -10.14
CA VAL A 150 0.47 11.00 -9.00
C VAL A 150 1.84 11.64 -9.29
N LEU A 151 2.30 12.51 -8.40
CA LEU A 151 3.58 13.20 -8.51
C LEU A 151 4.75 12.33 -8.01
N GLU A 152 5.95 12.59 -8.54
CA GLU A 152 7.22 11.95 -8.12
C GLU A 152 7.55 12.21 -6.65
N GLN A 153 7.11 13.36 -6.09
CA GLN A 153 7.30 13.75 -4.70
C GLN A 153 6.40 12.98 -3.71
N SER A 154 5.61 12.02 -4.21
CA SER A 154 4.83 11.13 -3.36
C SER A 154 5.73 10.19 -2.54
N ASN A 155 5.35 9.97 -1.30
CA ASN A 155 6.08 9.09 -0.38
C ASN A 155 5.11 8.32 0.54
N ARG A 156 5.62 7.69 1.60
CA ARG A 156 4.80 6.94 2.55
C ARG A 156 3.95 7.82 3.49
N MET A 157 4.23 9.12 3.60
CA MET A 157 3.39 10.06 4.35
C MET A 157 2.16 10.50 3.55
N GLY A 158 2.33 10.74 2.22
CA GLY A 158 1.25 11.23 1.38
C GLY A 158 1.52 11.07 -0.11
N ILE A 159 0.46 10.75 -0.83
CA ILE A 159 0.44 10.67 -2.30
C ILE A 159 0.01 12.04 -2.80
N ARG A 160 0.95 12.77 -3.38
CA ARG A 160 0.72 14.11 -3.94
C ARG A 160 0.15 13.99 -5.34
N LEU A 161 -0.85 14.79 -5.62
CA LEU A 161 -1.54 14.77 -6.91
C LEU A 161 -1.33 16.08 -7.64
N ASP A 162 -1.20 15.99 -8.96
CA ASP A 162 -1.24 17.10 -9.92
C ASP A 162 -2.56 17.06 -10.69
N GLY A 163 -3.09 18.22 -11.05
CA GLY A 163 -4.35 18.34 -11.77
C GLY A 163 -4.97 19.72 -11.63
N ALA A 164 -6.26 19.83 -11.91
CA ALA A 164 -6.99 21.08 -11.69
C ALA A 164 -7.01 21.42 -10.19
N PRO A 165 -6.58 22.63 -9.79
CA PRO A 165 -6.56 23.02 -8.39
C PRO A 165 -7.97 23.13 -7.81
N ILE A 166 -8.18 22.54 -6.64
CA ILE A 166 -9.43 22.59 -5.89
C ILE A 166 -9.37 23.82 -4.99
N LEU A 167 -9.98 24.90 -5.41
CA LEU A 167 -10.00 26.14 -4.66
C LEU A 167 -11.24 26.19 -3.76
N GLY A 168 -11.02 26.40 -2.46
CA GLY A 168 -12.07 26.61 -1.47
C GLY A 168 -11.85 27.93 -0.73
N ASP A 169 -12.87 28.41 -0.06
CA ASP A 169 -12.74 29.53 0.87
C ASP A 169 -12.15 29.00 2.19
N VAL A 170 -10.86 28.68 2.15
CA VAL A 170 -10.10 28.13 3.29
C VAL A 170 -9.37 29.26 4.01
N SER A 171 -10.02 30.42 4.12
CA SER A 171 -9.47 31.66 4.71
C SER A 171 -9.35 31.62 6.26
N GLY A 172 -9.72 30.52 6.89
CA GLY A 172 -9.64 30.36 8.34
C GLY A 172 -8.45 29.49 8.78
N ASP A 173 -7.85 29.85 9.91
CA ASP A 173 -6.90 28.99 10.62
C ASP A 173 -7.64 27.72 11.10
N MET A 174 -7.49 26.63 10.35
CA MET A 174 -8.04 25.35 10.75
C MET A 174 -7.30 24.86 12.01
N ILE A 175 -8.05 24.59 13.06
CA ILE A 175 -7.49 23.92 14.24
C ILE A 175 -6.98 22.53 13.81
N THR A 176 -5.74 22.22 14.17
CA THR A 176 -5.15 20.91 13.91
C THR A 176 -5.98 19.81 14.58
N GLU A 177 -6.40 18.83 13.81
CA GLU A 177 -7.21 17.72 14.28
C GLU A 177 -6.65 16.36 13.82
N GLY A 178 -7.19 15.25 14.34
CA GLY A 178 -6.80 13.91 13.95
C GLY A 178 -7.05 13.66 12.46
N VAL A 179 -6.12 12.96 11.81
CA VAL A 179 -6.26 12.58 10.40
C VAL A 179 -6.15 11.07 10.22
N ALA A 180 -6.86 10.54 9.24
CA ALA A 180 -6.91 9.11 8.94
C ALA A 180 -6.14 8.77 7.66
N LEU A 181 -5.73 7.50 7.55
CA LEU A 181 -5.25 6.93 6.28
C LEU A 181 -6.31 7.11 5.19
N GLY A 182 -5.92 7.62 4.05
CA GLY A 182 -6.80 7.87 2.92
C GLY A 182 -7.51 9.22 2.94
N ALA A 183 -7.36 10.04 3.99
CA ALA A 183 -7.88 11.40 3.99
C ALA A 183 -7.24 12.22 2.86
N ILE A 184 -8.06 12.93 2.10
CA ILE A 184 -7.64 13.79 0.99
C ILE A 184 -7.62 15.22 1.49
N GLN A 185 -6.43 15.71 1.80
CA GLN A 185 -6.20 17.08 2.24
C GLN A 185 -5.96 18.00 1.04
N VAL A 186 -6.49 19.22 1.12
CA VAL A 186 -6.30 20.26 0.11
C VAL A 186 -5.61 21.47 0.77
N PRO A 187 -4.28 21.59 0.62
CA PRO A 187 -3.54 22.78 1.05
C PRO A 187 -3.98 24.03 0.25
N ALA A 188 -3.53 25.21 0.69
CA ALA A 188 -3.87 26.51 0.05
C ALA A 188 -3.58 26.58 -1.46
N GLY A 189 -2.61 25.80 -1.97
CA GLY A 189 -2.32 25.71 -3.40
C GLY A 189 -3.34 24.90 -4.21
N GLY A 190 -4.36 24.30 -3.59
CA GLY A 190 -5.46 23.57 -4.23
C GLY A 190 -5.11 22.17 -4.74
N LEU A 191 -3.86 21.71 -4.64
CA LEU A 191 -3.49 20.39 -5.12
C LEU A 191 -3.71 19.32 -4.03
N PRO A 192 -4.49 18.26 -4.30
CA PRO A 192 -4.83 17.26 -3.29
C PRO A 192 -3.63 16.43 -2.86
N ILE A 193 -3.63 16.02 -1.59
CA ILE A 193 -2.69 15.07 -1.01
C ILE A 193 -3.50 13.97 -0.32
N ILE A 194 -3.35 12.72 -0.76
CA ILE A 194 -3.97 11.58 -0.08
C ILE A 194 -3.00 11.12 1.01
N LEU A 195 -3.42 11.19 2.27
CA LEU A 195 -2.62 10.72 3.39
C LEU A 195 -2.41 9.20 3.32
N PHE A 196 -1.17 8.76 3.59
CA PHE A 196 -0.79 7.37 3.41
C PHE A 196 -0.21 6.77 4.70
N VAL A 197 0.36 5.57 4.64
CA VAL A 197 0.66 4.70 5.80
C VAL A 197 1.60 5.27 6.87
N GLU A 198 2.36 6.30 6.59
CA GLU A 198 3.22 7.02 7.54
C GLU A 198 2.77 8.49 7.70
N GLN A 199 1.47 8.79 7.44
CA GLN A 199 0.94 10.12 7.65
C GLN A 199 1.13 10.58 9.11
N GLN A 200 1.12 11.90 9.28
CA GLN A 200 1.04 12.50 10.61
C GLN A 200 -0.26 12.06 11.31
N THR A 201 -0.27 12.05 12.64
CA THR A 201 -1.46 11.74 13.44
C THR A 201 -2.46 12.90 13.47
N THR A 202 -1.97 14.11 13.27
CA THR A 202 -2.78 15.34 13.26
C THR A 202 -2.38 16.22 12.06
N GLY A 203 -3.33 16.97 11.51
CA GLY A 203 -3.11 17.87 10.38
C GLY A 203 -4.02 19.09 10.42
N GLY A 204 -3.58 20.19 9.81
CA GLY A 204 -4.27 21.47 9.76
C GLY A 204 -4.77 21.85 8.36
N TYR A 205 -4.79 20.91 7.40
CA TYR A 205 -5.40 21.15 6.10
C TYR A 205 -6.81 20.54 6.03
N PRO A 206 -7.76 21.23 5.38
CA PRO A 206 -9.12 20.72 5.24
C PRO A 206 -9.15 19.42 4.44
N LYS A 207 -9.96 18.49 4.90
CA LYS A 207 -10.21 17.19 4.27
C LYS A 207 -11.47 17.27 3.43
N ILE A 208 -11.32 17.23 2.10
CA ILE A 208 -12.44 17.30 1.15
C ILE A 208 -13.14 15.93 1.00
N ALA A 209 -12.39 14.85 1.10
CA ALA A 209 -12.89 13.48 0.97
C ALA A 209 -11.99 12.50 1.74
N ASN A 210 -12.46 11.25 1.90
CA ASN A 210 -11.68 10.15 2.46
C ASN A 210 -11.76 8.93 1.54
N VAL A 211 -10.63 8.37 1.12
CA VAL A 211 -10.61 7.10 0.37
C VAL A 211 -11.12 5.98 1.26
N VAL A 212 -12.06 5.20 0.76
CA VAL A 212 -12.66 4.10 1.54
C VAL A 212 -11.63 3.01 1.85
N SER A 213 -11.74 2.39 3.03
CA SER A 213 -10.80 1.36 3.48
C SER A 213 -10.68 0.16 2.52
N ALA A 214 -11.76 -0.17 1.83
CA ALA A 214 -11.76 -1.23 0.80
C ALA A 214 -10.85 -0.92 -0.41
N ASP A 215 -10.48 0.34 -0.64
CA ASP A 215 -9.58 0.75 -1.72
C ASP A 215 -8.15 1.08 -1.23
N ALA A 216 -7.85 0.89 0.07
CA ALA A 216 -6.51 1.14 0.64
C ALA A 216 -5.41 0.30 -0.06
N ALA A 217 -5.71 -0.93 -0.49
CA ALA A 217 -4.80 -1.74 -1.28
C ALA A 217 -4.42 -1.07 -2.61
N SER A 218 -5.37 -0.37 -3.24
CA SER A 218 -5.13 0.37 -4.49
C SER A 218 -4.23 1.58 -4.27
N LEU A 219 -4.40 2.33 -3.15
CA LEU A 219 -3.47 3.39 -2.77
C LEU A 219 -2.04 2.86 -2.68
N GLY A 220 -1.87 1.68 -2.06
CA GLY A 220 -0.58 1.00 -1.94
C GLY A 220 0.07 0.65 -3.28
N GLN A 221 -0.66 0.65 -4.37
CA GLN A 221 -0.17 0.27 -5.70
C GLN A 221 -0.08 1.43 -6.70
N LEU A 222 -0.40 2.65 -6.29
CA LEU A 222 -0.19 3.84 -7.11
C LEU A 222 1.30 4.13 -7.30
N ARG A 223 1.67 4.47 -8.53
CA ARG A 223 3.03 4.86 -8.93
C ARG A 223 3.06 6.33 -9.34
N PRO A 224 4.22 6.98 -9.27
CA PRO A 224 4.42 8.25 -9.96
C PRO A 224 3.95 8.17 -11.42
N ARG A 225 3.26 9.20 -11.88
CA ARG A 225 2.66 9.34 -13.22
C ARG A 225 1.42 8.49 -13.47
N ASP A 226 0.94 7.69 -12.52
CA ASP A 226 -0.36 7.06 -12.66
C ASP A 226 -1.46 8.12 -12.59
N ASP A 227 -2.47 7.97 -13.46
CA ASP A 227 -3.69 8.78 -13.38
C ASP A 227 -4.64 8.14 -12.39
N VAL A 228 -5.30 8.96 -11.57
CA VAL A 228 -6.29 8.55 -10.56
C VAL A 228 -7.53 9.42 -10.69
N ARG A 229 -8.70 8.84 -10.45
CA ARG A 229 -9.99 9.51 -10.37
C ARG A 229 -10.69 9.11 -9.08
N PHE A 230 -11.70 9.88 -8.69
CA PHE A 230 -12.45 9.65 -7.48
C PHE A 230 -13.93 9.44 -7.79
N GLU A 231 -14.53 8.45 -7.13
CA GLU A 231 -15.95 8.14 -7.18
C GLU A 231 -16.54 8.34 -5.79
N LEU A 232 -17.46 9.31 -5.67
CA LEU A 232 -18.14 9.56 -4.41
C LEU A 232 -19.17 8.46 -4.15
N ILE A 233 -19.10 7.86 -2.98
CA ILE A 233 -20.10 6.91 -2.47
C ILE A 233 -20.52 7.33 -1.05
N ASP A 234 -21.67 6.83 -0.61
CA ASP A 234 -22.09 7.05 0.77
C ASP A 234 -21.34 6.18 1.78
N LEU A 235 -21.46 6.50 3.05
CA LEU A 235 -20.76 5.83 4.14
C LEU A 235 -21.24 4.38 4.34
N GLU A 236 -22.52 4.11 4.09
CA GLU A 236 -23.10 2.76 4.22
C GLU A 236 -22.51 1.82 3.16
N ALA A 237 -22.49 2.25 1.90
CA ALA A 237 -21.83 1.52 0.82
C ALA A 237 -20.33 1.30 1.08
N ALA A 238 -19.63 2.31 1.59
CA ALA A 238 -18.21 2.19 1.95
C ALA A 238 -17.97 1.14 3.04
N ARG A 239 -18.80 1.12 4.08
CA ARG A 239 -18.78 0.14 5.16
C ARG A 239 -19.05 -1.27 4.66
N ASP A 240 -20.08 -1.45 3.82
CA ASP A 240 -20.44 -2.77 3.30
C ASP A 240 -19.34 -3.36 2.42
N LEU A 241 -18.71 -2.53 1.58
CA LEU A 241 -17.54 -2.92 0.79
C LEU A 241 -16.37 -3.38 1.66
N TRP A 242 -16.13 -2.70 2.77
CA TRP A 242 -15.08 -3.08 3.72
C TRP A 242 -15.39 -4.41 4.40
N ILE A 243 -16.62 -4.59 4.90
CA ILE A 243 -17.05 -5.82 5.57
C ILE A 243 -16.96 -7.02 4.59
N GLU A 244 -17.40 -6.84 3.35
CA GLU A 244 -17.29 -7.87 2.31
C GLU A 244 -15.84 -8.26 2.05
N GLN A 245 -14.96 -7.28 1.90
CA GLN A 245 -13.53 -7.51 1.68
C GLN A 245 -12.88 -8.24 2.85
N GLU A 246 -13.14 -7.82 4.10
CA GLU A 246 -12.62 -8.47 5.29
C GLU A 246 -13.07 -9.92 5.38
N ARG A 247 -14.35 -10.19 5.16
CA ARG A 247 -14.88 -11.56 5.13
C ARG A 247 -14.18 -12.41 4.08
N LEU A 248 -13.97 -11.85 2.88
CA LEU A 248 -13.32 -12.57 1.79
C LEU A 248 -11.84 -12.86 2.10
N VAL A 249 -11.10 -11.88 2.65
CA VAL A 249 -9.65 -12.02 2.91
C VAL A 249 -9.37 -12.92 4.11
N THR A 250 -10.27 -12.94 5.12
CA THR A 250 -10.10 -13.73 6.34
C THR A 250 -10.74 -15.12 6.26
N ALA A 251 -11.49 -15.43 5.20
CA ALA A 251 -12.10 -16.74 5.03
C ALA A 251 -11.03 -17.85 4.89
N ARG A 252 -11.30 -19.03 5.44
CA ARG A 252 -10.37 -20.18 5.35
C ARG A 252 -10.15 -20.62 3.89
N GLU A 253 -11.15 -20.47 3.05
CA GLU A 253 -11.11 -20.81 1.62
C GLU A 253 -10.34 -19.79 0.76
N THR A 254 -9.74 -18.78 1.38
CA THR A 254 -8.90 -17.78 0.69
C THR A 254 -7.63 -18.38 0.12
N ILE A 255 -7.17 -19.49 0.68
CA ILE A 255 -5.95 -20.20 0.32
C ILE A 255 -6.29 -21.62 -0.15
N LEU A 256 -5.79 -21.98 -1.33
CA LEU A 256 -5.78 -23.35 -1.84
C LEU A 256 -4.50 -24.06 -1.37
N GLU A 257 -4.64 -25.29 -0.87
CA GLU A 257 -3.53 -26.18 -0.53
C GLU A 257 -3.19 -27.14 -1.68
#